data_126e804b820775998218084f72a3fb96
#
_entry.id   126e804b820775998218084f72a3fb96
#
_cell.length_a   1.000
_cell.length_b   1.000
_cell.length_c   1.000
_cell.angle_alpha   90.00
_cell.angle_beta   90.00
_cell.angle_gamma   90.00
#
_symmetry.space_group_name_H-M   'P 1'
#
loop_
_entity.id
_entity.type
_entity.pdbx_description
1 polymer ?
#
loop_
_entity_poly.entity_id
_entity_poly.type
_entity_poly.pdbx_seq_one_letter_code
_entity_poly.pdbx_strand_id
1 'polypeptide(L)' 'MSDNKTVKVTLLGSPIGQTERQRGTLRGLGLTRIGKSVTVSGDEPTLGMIRKVAHLLRVEA' A
#
# COMPACT_ATOMS: atom_id res chain seq x y z
N MET A 1 0.50 21.95 -8.80
CA MET A 1 0.64 21.70 -8.45
C MET A 1 0.86 21.31 -7.51
N SER A 2 1.00 21.26 -7.23
CA SER A 2 1.40 21.07 -6.24
C SER A 2 0.78 20.39 -5.29
N ASP A 3 -0.11 19.85 -5.35
CA ASP A 3 -0.71 19.18 -4.43
C ASP A 3 -0.14 17.91 -4.28
N ASN A 4 0.95 17.76 -3.75
CA ASN A 4 1.56 16.54 -3.48
C ASN A 4 0.89 15.92 -2.32
N LYS A 5 -0.27 15.41 -2.52
CA LYS A 5 -0.90 14.64 -1.51
C LYS A 5 -0.18 13.34 -1.42
N THR A 6 0.35 13.07 -0.27
CA THR A 6 0.99 11.78 -0.01
C THR A 6 0.21 11.07 1.08
N VAL A 7 0.23 9.75 1.04
CA VAL A 7 -0.40 8.94 2.07
C VAL A 7 0.64 7.98 2.62
N LYS A 8 0.56 7.73 3.90
CA LYS A 8 1.45 6.78 4.55
C LYS A 8 0.69 5.48 4.71
N VAL A 9 1.27 4.41 4.25
CA VAL A 9 0.66 3.09 4.36
C VAL A 9 1.59 2.18 5.14
N THR A 10 1.04 1.39 6.02
CA THR A 10 1.79 0.44 6.85
C THR A 10 1.20 -0.94 6.62
N LEU A 11 2.06 -1.91 6.38
CA LEU A 11 1.61 -3.27 6.18
C LEU A 11 1.34 -3.91 7.54
N LEU A 12 0.10 -4.27 7.79
CA LEU A 12 -0.31 -4.90 9.04
C LEU A 12 -0.53 -6.40 8.87
N GLY A 13 -0.96 -6.83 7.71
CA GLY A 13 -1.24 -8.24 7.46
C GLY A 13 -0.08 -8.93 6.78
N SER A 14 0.03 -10.24 6.97
CA SER A 14 1.09 -10.99 6.34
C SER A 14 0.85 -11.14 4.85
N PRO A 15 1.85 -10.91 4.01
CA PRO A 15 1.72 -11.18 2.59
C PRO A 15 1.73 -12.67 2.27
N ILE A 16 2.14 -13.50 3.23
CA ILE A 16 2.17 -14.93 3.05
C ILE A 16 0.73 -15.43 3.09
N GLY A 17 0.35 -16.21 2.10
CA GLY A 17 -1.02 -16.69 2.00
C GLY A 17 -1.93 -15.81 1.17
N GLN A 18 -1.45 -14.66 0.73
CA GLN A 18 -2.21 -13.82 -0.18
C GLN A 18 -2.00 -14.29 -1.61
N THR A 19 -2.88 -13.88 -2.52
CA THR A 19 -2.73 -14.22 -3.92
C THR A 19 -1.50 -13.53 -4.49
N GLU A 20 -0.97 -14.07 -5.57
CA GLU A 20 0.19 -13.45 -6.20
C GLU A 20 -0.12 -12.04 -6.65
N ARG A 21 -1.35 -11.79 -7.08
CA ARG A 21 -1.77 -10.47 -7.50
C ARG A 21 -1.68 -9.47 -6.34
N GLN A 22 -2.15 -9.87 -5.16
CA GLN A 22 -2.08 -9.02 -3.99
C GLN A 22 -0.64 -8.82 -3.53
N ARG A 23 0.16 -9.88 -3.58
CA ARG A 23 1.57 -9.79 -3.21
C ARG A 23 2.32 -8.88 -4.17
N GLY A 24 1.99 -8.95 -5.45
CA GLY A 24 2.57 -8.06 -6.46
C GLY A 24 2.20 -6.61 -6.20
N THR A 25 0.95 -6.37 -5.80
CA THR A 25 0.50 -5.02 -5.46
C THR A 25 1.26 -4.48 -4.25
N LEU A 26 1.43 -5.29 -3.22
CA LEU A 26 2.19 -4.88 -2.04
C LEU A 26 3.64 -4.59 -2.40
N ARG A 27 4.22 -5.41 -3.24
CA ARG A 27 5.59 -5.21 -3.68
C ARG A 27 5.72 -3.91 -4.48
N GLY A 28 4.73 -3.64 -5.33
CA GLY A 28 4.71 -2.40 -6.09
C GLY A 28 4.61 -1.17 -5.20
N LEU A 29 3.99 -1.31 -4.04
CA LEU A 29 3.91 -0.23 -3.06
C LEU A 29 5.15 -0.16 -2.17
N GLY A 30 6.01 -1.15 -2.22
CA GLY A 30 7.20 -1.20 -1.39
C GLY A 30 6.98 -1.86 -0.03
N LEU A 31 5.84 -2.52 0.14
CA LEU A 31 5.49 -3.14 1.42
C LEU A 31 5.81 -4.62 1.37
N THR A 32 7.01 -4.96 1.75
CA THR A 32 7.47 -6.35 1.67
C THR A 32 7.50 -7.04 3.04
N ARG A 33 7.33 -6.29 4.12
CA ARG A 33 7.37 -6.87 5.47
C ARG A 33 6.25 -6.29 6.32
N ILE A 34 5.76 -7.09 7.25
CA ILE A 34 4.79 -6.62 8.22
C ILE A 34 5.41 -5.52 9.06
N GLY A 35 4.68 -4.48 9.27
CA GLY A 35 5.15 -3.34 10.06
C GLY A 35 5.92 -2.30 9.27
N LYS A 36 6.22 -2.60 8.00
CA LYS A 36 6.91 -1.61 7.19
C LYS A 36 5.94 -0.53 6.75
N SER A 37 6.39 0.71 6.85
CA SER A 37 5.61 1.87 6.43
C SER A 37 6.29 2.53 5.24
N VAL A 38 5.49 3.00 4.31
CA VAL A 38 6.01 3.76 3.17
C VAL A 38 5.07 4.93 2.91
N THR A 39 5.62 5.98 2.34
CA THR A 39 4.82 7.13 1.91
C THR A 39 4.71 7.05 0.40
N VAL A 40 3.50 7.11 -0.10
CA VAL A 40 3.26 7.01 -1.53
C VAL A 40 2.41 8.17 -1.98
N SER A 41 2.40 8.43 -3.27
CA SER A 41 1.57 9.50 -3.83
C SER A 41 0.10 9.14 -3.69
N GLY A 42 -0.73 10.13 -3.46
CA GLY A 42 -2.16 9.93 -3.37
C GLY A 42 -2.86 9.97 -4.71
N ASP A 43 -2.18 9.55 -5.78
CA ASP A 43 -2.74 9.54 -7.13
C ASP A 43 -3.76 8.44 -7.28
N GLU A 44 -4.68 8.59 -8.21
CA GLU A 44 -5.68 7.57 -8.44
C GLU A 44 -5.14 6.17 -8.71
N PRO A 45 -4.12 5.99 -9.53
CA PRO A 45 -3.58 4.64 -9.73
C PRO A 45 -3.04 4.04 -8.44
N THR A 46 -2.37 4.85 -7.63
CA THR A 46 -1.84 4.39 -6.35
C THR A 46 -2.96 4.05 -5.38
N LEU A 47 -3.99 4.90 -5.33
CA LEU A 47 -5.14 4.65 -4.47
C LEU A 47 -5.86 3.37 -4.90
N GLY A 48 -5.91 3.09 -6.18
CA GLY A 48 -6.49 1.86 -6.69
C GLY A 48 -5.73 0.63 -6.21
N MET A 49 -4.40 0.72 -6.20
CA MET A 49 -3.57 -0.36 -5.68
C MET A 49 -3.79 -0.55 -4.18
N ILE A 50 -3.87 0.55 -3.45
CA ILE A 50 -4.08 0.51 -2.00
C ILE A 50 -5.43 -0.14 -1.69
N ARG A 51 -6.46 0.19 -2.45
CA ARG A 51 -7.78 -0.38 -2.22
C ARG A 51 -7.80 -1.90 -2.35
N LYS A 52 -7.00 -2.44 -3.25
CA LYS A 52 -6.96 -3.88 -3.47
C LYS A 52 -6.41 -4.63 -2.25
N VAL A 53 -5.56 -3.99 -1.50
CA VAL A 53 -4.93 -4.60 -0.34
C VAL A 53 -5.19 -3.83 0.95
N ALA A 54 -6.21 -2.97 0.93
CA ALA A 54 -6.50 -2.11 2.08
C ALA A 54 -6.78 -2.91 3.34
N HIS A 55 -7.33 -4.10 3.21
CA HIS A 55 -7.61 -4.95 4.36
C HIS A 55 -6.33 -5.42 5.07
N LEU A 56 -5.19 -5.27 4.42
CA LEU A 56 -3.91 -5.64 5.00
C LEU A 56 -3.11 -4.42 5.45
N LEU A 57 -3.61 -3.24 5.17
CA LEU A 57 -2.86 -2.01 5.38
C LEU A 57 -3.54 -1.06 6.33
N ARG A 58 -2.73 -0.22 6.95
CA ARG A 58 -3.22 0.94 7.67
C ARG A 58 -2.84 2.15 6.83
N VAL A 59 -3.81 2.94 6.45
CA VAL A 59 -3.57 4.11 5.62
C VAL A 59 -3.73 5.37 6.46
N GLU A 60 -2.75 6.23 6.41
CA GLU A 60 -2.79 7.50 7.11
C GLU A 60 -2.54 8.61 6.11
N ALA A 61 -3.32 9.62 6.17
CA ALA A 61 -3.19 10.76 5.28
C ALA A 61 -2.11 11.73 5.76
#